data_72c2aa508789ba8771f451d2afb254dd
#
_entry.id   72c2aa508789ba8771f451d2afb254dd
#
_cell.length_a   1.000
_cell.length_b   1.000
_cell.length_c   1.000
_cell.angle_alpha   90.00
_cell.angle_beta   90.00
_cell.angle_gamma   90.00
#
_symmetry.space_group_name_H-M   'P 1'
#
loop_
_entity.id
_entity.type
_entity.pdbx_description
1 polymer ?
#
loop_
_entity_poly.entity_id
_entity_poly.type
_entity_poly.pdbx_seq_one_letter_code
_entity_poly.pdbx_strand_id
1 'polypeptide(L)'
;MVSKNQIKLITSLQQKKYRIANKLFIAEGVKGIQELLDSNFELNHLYTTENDFADVALNYKTIISESDLKKITALATANSCLAVFKMPV
;
A
#
# COMPACT_ATOMS: atom_id res chain seq x y z
N MET A 1 10.15 1.11 8.92
CA MET A 1 10.87 1.97 7.96
C MET A 1 10.76 1.40 6.56
N VAL A 2 10.55 2.24 5.58
CA VAL A 2 10.40 1.79 4.19
C VAL A 2 11.78 1.81 3.52
N SER A 3 12.16 0.70 2.90
CA SER A 3 13.44 0.61 2.20
C SER A 3 13.42 1.35 0.87
N LYS A 4 14.60 1.67 0.33
CA LYS A 4 14.72 2.30 -0.99
C LYS A 4 14.08 1.44 -2.08
N ASN A 5 14.25 0.12 -2.02
CA ASN A 5 13.67 -0.80 -2.99
C ASN A 5 12.14 -0.82 -2.90
N GLN A 6 11.58 -0.77 -1.70
CA GLN A 6 10.14 -0.68 -1.50
C GLN A 6 9.58 0.63 -2.05
N ILE A 7 10.24 1.76 -1.77
CA ILE A 7 9.84 3.06 -2.31
C ILE A 7 9.85 3.03 -3.84
N LYS A 8 10.90 2.49 -4.43
CA LYS A 8 11.05 2.40 -5.87
C LYS A 8 9.94 1.54 -6.51
N LEU A 9 9.65 0.40 -5.92
CA LEU A 9 8.57 -0.46 -6.40
C LEU A 9 7.23 0.24 -6.31
N ILE A 10 6.89 0.78 -5.13
CA ILE A 10 5.59 1.40 -4.88
C ILE A 10 5.37 2.59 -5.81
N THR A 11 6.36 3.47 -5.96
CA THR A 11 6.23 4.64 -6.83
C THR A 11 6.11 4.23 -8.30
N SER A 12 6.76 3.14 -8.72
CA SER A 12 6.63 2.63 -10.09
C SER A 12 5.19 2.19 -10.39
N LEU A 13 4.46 1.72 -9.38
CA LEU A 13 3.08 1.26 -9.55
C LEU A 13 2.08 2.38 -9.85
N GLN A 14 2.51 3.63 -9.83
CA GLN A 14 1.70 4.73 -10.31
C GLN A 14 1.52 4.68 -11.84
N GLN A 15 2.38 3.96 -12.54
CA GLN A 15 2.32 3.78 -13.99
C GLN A 15 1.73 2.41 -14.33
N LYS A 16 0.78 2.42 -15.27
CA LYS A 16 0.04 1.22 -15.69
C LYS A 16 0.97 0.09 -16.13
N LYS A 17 2.02 0.41 -16.89
CA LYS A 17 2.93 -0.61 -17.42
C LYS A 17 3.62 -1.41 -16.29
N TYR A 18 3.96 -0.74 -15.19
CA TYR A 18 4.60 -1.41 -14.06
C TYR A 18 3.58 -2.19 -13.22
N ARG A 19 2.33 -1.70 -13.11
CA ARG A 19 1.27 -2.46 -12.46
C ARG A 19 1.04 -3.79 -13.16
N ILE A 20 0.97 -3.77 -14.49
CA ILE A 20 0.77 -4.98 -15.29
C ILE A 20 1.99 -5.91 -15.17
N ALA A 21 3.21 -5.36 -15.29
CA ALA A 21 4.42 -6.15 -15.22
C ALA A 21 4.60 -6.85 -13.88
N ASN A 22 4.26 -6.16 -12.78
CA ASN A 22 4.40 -6.70 -11.43
C ASN A 22 3.13 -7.40 -10.93
N LYS A 23 2.01 -7.21 -11.60
CA LYS A 23 0.69 -7.70 -11.20
C LYS A 23 0.30 -7.21 -9.80
N LEU A 24 0.60 -5.93 -9.54
CA LEU A 24 0.32 -5.25 -8.28
C LEU A 24 -0.35 -3.91 -8.55
N PHE A 25 -1.14 -3.44 -7.59
CA PHE A 25 -1.71 -2.09 -7.64
C PHE A 25 -1.77 -1.49 -6.23
N ILE A 26 -1.96 -0.18 -6.18
CA ILE A 26 -1.93 0.58 -4.93
C ILE A 26 -3.35 1.04 -4.58
N ALA A 27 -3.68 0.97 -3.28
CA ALA A 27 -4.85 1.63 -2.72
C ALA A 27 -4.40 2.51 -1.55
N GLU A 28 -5.01 3.66 -1.37
CA GLU A 28 -4.68 4.59 -0.29
C GLU A 28 -5.94 4.97 0.47
N GLY A 29 -5.78 5.14 1.79
CA GLY A 29 -6.87 5.49 2.69
C GLY A 29 -7.54 4.28 3.32
N VAL A 30 -7.98 4.46 4.57
CA VAL A 30 -8.53 3.37 5.39
C VAL A 30 -9.75 2.74 4.70
N LYS A 31 -10.68 3.57 4.24
CA LYS A 31 -11.93 3.08 3.65
C LYS A 31 -11.71 2.27 2.38
N GLY A 32 -10.89 2.78 1.46
CA GLY A 32 -10.62 2.09 0.21
C GLY A 32 -9.91 0.76 0.42
N ILE A 33 -8.92 0.76 1.33
CA ILE A 33 -8.17 -0.46 1.66
C ILE A 33 -9.11 -1.48 2.30
N GLN A 34 -9.96 -1.05 3.24
CA GLN A 34 -10.88 -1.96 3.92
C GLN A 34 -11.88 -2.58 2.94
N GLU A 35 -12.38 -1.79 1.98
CA GLU A 35 -13.27 -2.31 0.95
C GLU A 35 -12.61 -3.41 0.11
N LEU A 36 -11.34 -3.23 -0.23
CA LEU A 36 -10.60 -4.25 -1.00
C LEU A 36 -10.36 -5.51 -0.18
N LEU A 37 -10.03 -5.35 1.11
CA LEU A 37 -9.87 -6.50 2.00
C LEU A 37 -11.17 -7.28 2.14
N ASP A 38 -12.29 -6.58 2.27
CA ASP A 38 -13.61 -7.19 2.40
C ASP A 38 -14.07 -7.87 1.11
N SER A 39 -13.53 -7.44 -0.03
CA SER A 39 -13.86 -7.99 -1.35
C SER A 39 -12.91 -9.13 -1.77
N ASN A 40 -12.14 -9.66 -0.84
CA ASN A 40 -11.23 -10.79 -1.06
C ASN A 40 -10.06 -10.51 -2.02
N PHE A 41 -9.68 -9.25 -2.17
CA PHE A 41 -8.42 -8.94 -2.84
C PHE A 41 -7.25 -9.38 -1.97
N GLU A 42 -6.23 -9.94 -2.60
CA GLU A 42 -5.07 -10.44 -1.86
C GLU A 42 -4.10 -9.32 -1.56
N LEU A 43 -3.85 -9.08 -0.27
CA LEU A 43 -2.92 -8.06 0.18
C LEU A 43 -1.48 -8.52 -0.02
N ASN A 44 -0.67 -7.68 -0.67
CA ASN A 44 0.78 -7.89 -0.74
C ASN A 44 1.45 -7.29 0.49
N HIS A 45 1.21 -6.01 0.78
CA HIS A 45 1.71 -5.36 1.98
C HIS A 45 0.96 -4.08 2.30
N LEU A 46 0.84 -3.77 3.59
CA LEU A 46 0.18 -2.56 4.10
C LEU A 46 1.20 -1.69 4.83
N TYR A 47 1.19 -0.40 4.52
CA TYR A 47 2.01 0.61 5.18
C TYR A 47 1.07 1.61 5.84
N THR A 48 1.21 1.80 7.15
CA THR A 48 0.32 2.68 7.90
C THR A 48 1.09 3.48 8.95
N THR A 49 0.64 4.71 9.21
CA THR A 49 1.24 5.55 10.24
C THR A 49 0.63 5.29 11.62
N GLU A 50 -0.52 4.63 11.65
CA GLU A 50 -1.22 4.29 12.89
C GLU A 50 -1.48 2.79 12.94
N ASN A 51 -1.84 2.28 14.12
CA ASN A 51 -2.11 0.86 14.26
C ASN A 51 -3.56 0.53 13.84
N ASP A 52 -3.92 0.96 12.62
CA ASP A 52 -5.16 0.58 11.98
C ASP A 52 -5.05 -0.86 11.46
N PHE A 53 -6.19 -1.44 11.11
CA PHE A 53 -6.23 -2.79 10.53
C PHE A 53 -5.65 -3.86 11.47
N ALA A 54 -6.17 -3.89 12.69
CA ALA A 54 -5.71 -4.85 13.72
C ALA A 54 -5.79 -6.31 13.25
N ASP A 55 -6.72 -6.60 12.32
CA ASP A 55 -6.89 -7.96 11.77
C ASP A 55 -5.82 -8.34 10.74
N VAL A 56 -5.05 -7.39 10.25
CA VAL A 56 -3.96 -7.68 9.31
C VAL A 56 -2.75 -8.18 10.08
N ALA A 57 -2.23 -9.34 9.68
CA ALA A 57 -1.06 -9.93 10.34
C ALA A 57 0.18 -9.03 10.22
N LEU A 58 1.01 -9.03 11.25
CA LEU A 58 2.19 -8.17 11.33
C LEU A 58 3.20 -8.42 10.20
N ASN A 59 3.25 -9.63 9.66
CA ASN A 59 4.15 -9.92 8.53
C ASN A 59 3.67 -9.28 7.21
N TYR A 60 2.43 -8.79 7.16
CA TYR A 60 1.88 -8.08 6.00
C TYR A 60 1.72 -6.58 6.25
N LYS A 61 2.18 -6.10 7.39
CA LYS A 61 1.96 -4.72 7.80
C LYS A 61 3.23 -4.10 8.36
N THR A 62 3.52 -2.86 7.94
CA THR A 62 4.63 -2.09 8.50
C THR A 62 4.08 -0.74 8.96
N ILE A 63 4.38 -0.38 10.20
CA ILE A 63 4.07 0.94 10.72
C ILE A 63 5.22 1.87 10.35
N ILE A 64 4.89 2.97 9.67
CA ILE A 64 5.88 3.89 9.14
C ILE A 64 5.60 5.32 9.62
N SER A 65 6.59 6.20 9.48
CA SER A 65 6.41 7.62 9.79
C SER A 65 5.60 8.32 8.69
N GLU A 66 5.02 9.47 9.02
CA GLU A 66 4.36 10.31 8.02
C GLU A 66 5.34 10.74 6.93
N SER A 67 6.59 10.98 7.30
CA SER A 67 7.65 11.31 6.36
C SER A 67 7.87 10.19 5.33
N ASP A 68 7.89 8.94 5.77
CA ASP A 68 8.03 7.80 4.89
C ASP A 68 6.78 7.60 4.02
N LEU A 69 5.60 7.83 4.57
CA LEU A 69 4.36 7.73 3.80
C LEU A 69 4.35 8.72 2.64
N LYS A 70 4.84 9.94 2.87
CA LYS A 70 4.94 10.96 1.82
C LYS A 70 5.82 10.54 0.66
N LYS A 71 6.80 9.67 0.91
CA LYS A 71 7.71 9.17 -0.14
C LYS A 71 7.04 8.17 -1.07
N ILE A 72 5.97 7.50 -0.63
CA ILE A 72 5.33 6.44 -1.39
C ILE A 72 3.94 6.80 -1.91
N THR A 73 3.29 7.81 -1.33
CA THR A 73 1.96 8.21 -1.75
C THR A 73 1.94 8.82 -3.15
N ALA A 74 0.86 8.54 -3.89
CA ALA A 74 0.56 9.18 -5.17
C ALA A 74 -0.29 10.45 -4.99
N LEU A 75 -0.79 10.68 -3.77
CA LEU A 75 -1.71 11.78 -3.47
C LEU A 75 -0.94 13.06 -3.12
N ALA A 76 -1.51 14.20 -3.48
CA ALA A 76 -0.94 15.50 -3.10
C ALA A 76 -0.90 15.67 -1.58
N THR A 77 -1.94 15.16 -0.89
CA THR A 77 -1.98 15.10 0.57
C THR A 77 -2.11 13.63 0.97
N ALA A 78 -1.10 13.12 1.69
CA ALA A 78 -1.09 11.72 2.10
C ALA A 78 -2.21 11.41 3.08
N ASN A 79 -2.81 10.23 2.95
CA ASN A 79 -3.69 9.65 3.94
C ASN A 79 -2.86 9.01 5.07
N SER A 80 -3.48 8.25 5.95
CA SER A 80 -2.77 7.57 7.05
C SER A 80 -2.17 6.22 6.62
N CYS A 81 -2.53 5.70 5.46
CA CYS A 81 -2.09 4.38 5.02
C CYS A 81 -2.10 4.21 3.50
N LEU A 82 -1.28 3.29 3.06
CA LEU A 82 -1.18 2.85 1.67
C LEU A 82 -1.00 1.34 1.65
N ALA A 83 -1.70 0.66 0.76
CA ALA A 83 -1.57 -0.78 0.62
C ALA A 83 -1.22 -1.16 -0.81
N VAL A 84 -0.42 -2.22 -0.96
CA VAL A 84 -0.13 -2.85 -2.23
C VAL A 84 -0.91 -4.16 -2.28
N PHE A 85 -1.76 -4.30 -3.30
CA PHE A 85 -2.57 -5.49 -3.52
C PHE A 85 -2.12 -6.22 -4.77
N LYS A 86 -2.35 -7.54 -4.79
CA LYS A 86 -2.12 -8.33 -5.99
C LYS A 86 -3.29 -8.14 -6.94
N MET A 87 -2.99 -8.01 -8.25
CA MET A 87 -4.04 -7.94 -9.26
C MET A 87 -4.75 -9.28 -9.35
N PRO A 88 -6.09 -9.27 -9.50
CA PRO A 88 -6.82 -10.53 -9.77
C PRO A 88 -6.33 -11.15 -11.08
N VAL A 89 -6.31 -12.46 -11.09
CA VAL A 89 -5.89 -13.21 -12.28
C VAL A 89 -7.06 -13.38 -13.24
#